data_d728b111502cea2a44aefadb9bae7dba
#
_entry.id   d728b111502cea2a44aefadb9bae7dba
#
_cell.length_a   1.000
_cell.length_b   1.000
_cell.length_c   1.000
_cell.angle_alpha   90.00
_cell.angle_beta   90.00
_cell.angle_gamma   90.00
#
_symmetry.space_group_name_H-M   'P 1'
#
loop_
_entity.id
_entity.type
_entity.pdbx_description
1 polymer ?
#
loop_
_entity_poly.entity_id
_entity_poly.type
_entity_poly.pdbx_seq_one_letter_code
_entity_poly.pdbx_strand_id
1 'polypeptide(L)' 'MKFAIFSIVSNKPFMLQDDKSPSGWTLAVYNTKEEADKICAKMNRQSSTKQCEVRQYKRRKIDER' A
#
# COMPACT_ATOMS: atom_id res chain seq x y z
N MET A 1 2.21 14.34 1.03
CA MET A 1 1.26 13.34 0.54
C MET A 1 1.90 11.98 0.48
N LYS A 2 1.13 10.97 0.76
CA LYS A 2 1.64 9.62 0.69
C LYS A 2 0.75 8.77 -0.21
N PHE A 3 1.32 7.71 -0.73
CA PHE A 3 0.62 6.82 -1.65
C PHE A 3 0.73 5.39 -1.14
N ALA A 4 -0.35 4.65 -1.26
CA ALA A 4 -0.40 3.28 -0.78
C ALA A 4 -0.77 2.35 -1.92
N ILE A 5 -0.36 1.10 -1.80
CA ILE A 5 -0.70 0.08 -2.77
C ILE A 5 -1.92 -0.68 -2.23
N PHE A 6 -2.98 -0.71 -3.03
CA PHE A 6 -4.22 -1.37 -2.64
C PHE A 6 -4.46 -2.61 -3.49
N SER A 7 -5.05 -3.62 -2.88
CA SER A 7 -5.50 -4.79 -3.60
C SER A 7 -6.79 -4.46 -4.33
N ILE A 8 -6.84 -4.75 -5.63
CA ILE A 8 -8.04 -4.51 -6.42
C ILE A 8 -9.12 -5.51 -6.04
N VAL A 9 -8.70 -6.72 -5.72
CA VAL A 9 -9.63 -7.80 -5.41
C VAL A 9 -10.35 -7.58 -4.09
N SER A 10 -9.58 -7.29 -3.04
CA SER A 10 -10.16 -7.12 -1.70
C SER A 10 -10.46 -5.68 -1.36
N ASN A 11 -9.98 -4.74 -2.17
CA ASN A 11 -10.14 -3.30 -1.93
C ASN A 11 -9.56 -2.87 -0.59
N LYS A 12 -8.47 -3.50 -0.18
CA LYS A 12 -7.78 -3.19 1.06
C LYS A 12 -6.33 -2.89 0.79
N PRO A 13 -5.68 -2.08 1.63
CA PRO A 13 -4.27 -1.78 1.44
C PRO A 13 -3.42 -3.02 1.72
N PHE A 14 -2.32 -3.13 0.98
CA PHE A 14 -1.36 -4.19 1.20
C PHE A 14 -0.54 -3.92 2.46
N MET A 15 -0.17 -4.99 3.13
CA MET A 15 0.68 -4.91 4.32
C MET A 15 2.04 -5.53 4.01
N LEU A 16 3.07 -4.96 4.60
CA LEU A 16 4.43 -5.48 4.50
C LEU A 16 4.88 -5.96 5.87
N GLN A 17 5.68 -7.00 5.87
CA GLN A 17 6.24 -7.52 7.11
C GLN A 17 7.28 -6.54 7.62
N ASP A 18 7.20 -6.18 8.89
CA ASP A 18 8.09 -5.21 9.49
C ASP A 18 8.35 -5.57 10.93
N ASP A 19 9.58 -6.00 11.20
CA ASP A 19 9.97 -6.42 12.55
C ASP A 19 9.95 -5.27 13.55
N LYS A 20 10.00 -4.05 13.06
CA LYS A 20 10.00 -2.88 13.95
C LYS A 20 8.59 -2.48 14.37
N SER A 21 7.59 -3.01 13.69
CA SER A 21 6.21 -2.71 14.04
C SER A 21 5.74 -3.59 15.20
N PRO A 22 4.94 -3.04 16.14
CA PRO A 22 4.41 -3.84 17.25
C PRO A 22 3.60 -5.04 16.80
N SER A 23 2.92 -4.94 15.67
CA SER A 23 2.12 -6.04 15.14
C SER A 23 2.90 -6.93 14.19
N GLY A 24 4.14 -6.55 13.85
CA GLY A 24 4.92 -7.26 12.85
C GLY A 24 4.59 -6.91 11.42
N TRP A 25 3.68 -5.96 11.21
CA TRP A 25 3.23 -5.57 9.88
C TRP A 25 3.08 -4.06 9.79
N THR A 26 3.25 -3.54 8.57
CA THR A 26 3.03 -2.13 8.31
C THR A 26 2.39 -1.97 6.93
N LEU A 27 1.73 -0.85 6.72
CA LEU A 27 1.10 -0.59 5.43
C LEU A 27 2.15 -0.29 4.36
N ALA A 28 1.87 -0.71 3.13
CA ALA A 28 2.75 -0.42 2.00
C ALA A 28 2.50 1.01 1.53
N VAL A 29 3.08 1.96 2.27
CA VAL A 29 2.89 3.39 2.01
C VAL A 29 4.23 4.00 1.59
N TYR A 30 4.19 4.84 0.57
CA TYR A 30 5.38 5.44 0.00
C TYR A 30 5.22 6.95 -0.09
N ASN A 31 6.35 7.66 -0.09
CA ASN A 31 6.32 9.13 -0.10
C ASN A 31 5.98 9.70 -1.47
N THR A 32 6.25 8.97 -2.54
CA THR A 32 5.97 9.44 -3.88
C THR A 32 5.18 8.39 -4.66
N LYS A 33 4.41 8.88 -5.61
CA LYS A 33 3.65 7.99 -6.47
C LYS A 33 4.58 7.14 -7.33
N GLU A 34 5.73 7.69 -7.72
CA GLU A 34 6.69 6.94 -8.51
C GLU A 34 7.18 5.70 -7.80
N GLU A 35 7.52 5.84 -6.53
CA GLU A 35 7.97 4.69 -5.75
C GLU A 35 6.87 3.65 -5.64
N ALA A 36 5.66 4.09 -5.33
CA ALA A 36 4.54 3.18 -5.19
C ALA A 36 4.24 2.48 -6.52
N ASP A 37 4.32 3.24 -7.63
CA ASP A 37 4.08 2.67 -8.96
C ASP A 37 5.10 1.58 -9.29
N LYS A 38 6.37 1.80 -8.95
CA LYS A 38 7.41 0.82 -9.21
C LYS A 38 7.13 -0.49 -8.49
N ILE A 39 6.79 -0.39 -7.22
CA ILE A 39 6.51 -1.58 -6.41
C ILE A 39 5.24 -2.26 -6.91
N CYS A 40 4.21 -1.48 -7.21
CA CYS A 40 2.96 -2.02 -7.71
C CYS A 40 3.17 -2.73 -9.05
N ALA A 41 3.95 -2.14 -9.95
CA ALA A 41 4.25 -2.74 -11.24
C ALA A 41 4.99 -4.07 -11.06
N LYS A 42 5.91 -4.11 -10.11
CA LYS A 42 6.67 -5.34 -9.83
C LYS A 42 5.73 -6.43 -9.33
N MET A 43 4.81 -6.08 -8.45
CA MET A 43 3.84 -7.03 -7.93
C MET A 43 2.91 -7.56 -9.03
N ASN A 44 2.46 -6.66 -9.89
CA ASN A 44 1.58 -7.06 -11.00
C ASN A 44 2.32 -7.92 -12.03
N ARG A 45 3.62 -7.68 -12.19
CA ARG A 45 4.42 -8.46 -13.12
C ARG A 45 4.58 -9.91 -12.67
N GLN A 46 4.62 -10.13 -11.37
CA GLN A 46 4.75 -11.47 -10.81
C GLN A 46 3.45 -12.25 -10.88
N SER A 47 2.36 -11.57 -11.19
CA SER A 47 1.05 -12.18 -11.30
C SER A 47 0.58 -12.12 -12.77
N SER A 48 -0.20 -13.09 -13.17
CA SER A 48 -0.72 -13.10 -14.54
C SER A 48 -1.80 -12.06 -14.77
N THR A 49 -2.36 -11.50 -13.69
CA THR A 49 -3.39 -10.48 -13.79
C THR A 49 -3.05 -9.30 -12.90
N LYS A 50 -3.62 -8.14 -13.22
CA LYS A 50 -3.41 -6.96 -12.40
C LYS A 50 -4.12 -7.15 -11.07
N GLN A 51 -3.36 -7.11 -9.97
CA GLN A 51 -3.90 -7.35 -8.65
C GLN A 51 -3.83 -6.16 -7.72
N CYS A 52 -3.10 -5.12 -8.07
CA CYS A 52 -2.95 -3.98 -7.19
C CYS A 52 -2.90 -2.68 -7.97
N GLU A 53 -3.20 -1.61 -7.27
CA GLU A 53 -3.14 -0.27 -7.83
C GLU A 53 -2.64 0.70 -6.78
N VAL A 54 -2.14 1.85 -7.22
CA VAL A 54 -1.66 2.90 -6.33
C VAL A 54 -2.77 3.90 -6.11
N ARG A 55 -3.02 4.23 -4.86
CA ARG A 55 -4.00 5.25 -4.49
C ARG A 55 -3.38 6.20 -3.50
N GLN A 56 -3.83 7.43 -3.50
CA GLN A 56 -3.40 8.41 -2.53
C GLN A 56 -3.83 7.96 -1.13
N TYR A 57 -2.87 7.91 -0.22
CA TYR A 57 -3.15 7.48 1.14
C TYR A 57 -3.47 8.70 2.00
N LYS A 58 -4.64 8.68 2.60
CA LYS A 58 -5.03 9.72 3.54
C LYS A 58 -5.13 9.11 4.93
N ARG A 59 -4.30 9.60 5.81
CA ARG A 59 -4.35 9.14 7.18
C ARG A 59 -5.60 9.71 7.83
N ARG A 60 -6.46 8.81 8.28
CA ARG A 60 -7.68 9.24 8.94
C ARG A 60 -7.37 9.62 10.37
N LYS A 61 -7.77 10.80 10.76
CA LYS A 61 -7.66 11.21 12.14
C LYS A 61 -8.79 10.62 12.92
N ILE A 62 -8.44 9.97 13.95
CA ILE A 62 -9.43 9.33 14.74
C ILE A 62 -9.95 10.20 15.78
N ASP A 63 -9.65 11.24 15.99
CA ASP A 63 -10.13 12.00 16.88
C ASP A 63 -10.69 12.98 16.56
N GLU A 64 -11.15 12.96 16.33
CA GLU A 64 -11.74 13.65 16.09
C GLU A 64 -12.68 13.82 16.68
N ARG A 65 -12.80 13.86 17.19
CA ARG A 65 -13.68 13.87 17.68
C ARG A 65 -13.85 14.37 18.03
#